data_9789ccc50ca00434c97742f3e1929f24
#
_entry.id   9789ccc50ca00434c97742f3e1929f24
#
_cell.length_a   1.000
_cell.length_b   1.000
_cell.length_c   1.000
_cell.angle_alpha   90.00
_cell.angle_beta   90.00
_cell.angle_gamma   90.00
#
_symmetry.space_group_name_H-M   'P 1'
#
loop_
_entity.id
_entity.type
_entity.pdbx_description
1 polymer ?
#
loop_
_entity_poly.entity_id
_entity_poly.type
_entity_poly.pdbx_seq_one_letter_code
_entity_poly.pdbx_strand_id
1 'polypeptide(L)'
;TNKGYSYALSAQLEKYFDFGLDVAASYTYGRSRSVNDGTSSVAYSNWKFNYSRDTNGPGEMGYSKFDIPHRVMVRLNYNSPKYCQGWLSTSVGIVYTGTSGGRYSLTMNEKDDFNGDGWRGNNLLYIPTKDELSKMNFIASTDKKGNVTTPDQARQLFEDWIQGNSYARTHRGQYAE
;
A
#
# COMPACT_ATOMS: atom_id res chain seq x y z
N THR A 1 -15.49 -0.88 18.83
CA THR A 1 -14.29 -1.72 19.03
C THR A 1 -13.06 -0.82 19.09
N ASN A 2 -12.28 -0.88 20.17
CA ASN A 2 -11.00 -0.16 20.32
C ASN A 2 -9.88 -0.88 19.53
N LYS A 3 -10.17 -1.31 18.32
CA LYS A 3 -9.18 -1.92 17.44
C LYS A 3 -8.76 -0.89 16.41
N GLY A 4 -7.50 -0.58 16.39
CA GLY A 4 -6.86 0.36 15.47
C GLY A 4 -6.00 1.37 16.22
N TYR A 5 -4.90 1.77 15.59
CA TYR A 5 -4.01 2.79 16.10
C TYR A 5 -3.26 3.48 14.96
N SER A 6 -2.84 4.71 15.23
CA SER A 6 -1.93 5.45 14.35
C SER A 6 -0.94 6.20 15.22
N TYR A 7 0.32 6.21 14.80
CA TYR A 7 1.35 7.05 15.40
C TYR A 7 2.33 7.57 14.35
N ALA A 8 2.95 8.69 14.64
CA ALA A 8 4.03 9.27 13.85
C ALA A 8 5.10 9.86 14.75
N LEU A 9 6.35 9.57 14.43
CA LEU A 9 7.54 10.15 15.06
C LEU A 9 8.27 10.98 14.00
N SER A 10 8.48 12.27 14.28
CA SER A 10 9.15 13.19 13.37
C SER A 10 10.41 13.75 13.99
N ALA A 11 11.48 13.82 13.20
CA ALA A 11 12.69 14.55 13.51
C ALA A 11 12.94 15.61 12.45
N GLN A 12 13.33 16.80 12.88
CA GLN A 12 13.59 17.93 11.98
C GLN A 12 14.90 18.62 12.37
N LEU A 13 15.66 19.01 11.35
CA LEU A 13 16.88 19.80 11.47
C LEU A 13 16.73 21.03 10.59
N GLU A 14 17.11 22.20 11.13
CA GLU A 14 17.13 23.45 10.41
C GLU A 14 18.48 24.15 10.61
N LYS A 15 18.99 24.73 9.53
CA LYS A 15 20.23 25.50 9.55
C LYS A 15 20.10 26.74 8.67
N TYR A 16 20.35 27.89 9.26
CA TYR A 16 20.47 29.17 8.60
C TYR A 16 21.94 29.53 8.43
N PHE A 17 22.30 29.91 7.22
CA PHE A 17 23.65 30.35 6.89
C PHE A 17 23.68 31.85 6.63
N ASP A 18 24.70 32.54 7.08
CA ASP A 18 24.82 34.01 7.01
C ASP A 18 24.85 34.54 5.57
N PHE A 19 25.23 33.69 4.60
CA PHE A 19 25.23 34.06 3.17
C PHE A 19 23.80 33.95 2.52
N GLY A 20 22.76 33.73 3.30
CA GLY A 20 21.36 33.74 2.85
C GLY A 20 20.79 32.37 2.47
N LEU A 21 21.47 31.25 2.75
CA LEU A 21 20.94 29.91 2.55
C LEU A 21 20.25 29.42 3.84
N ASP A 22 19.03 28.95 3.66
CA ASP A 22 18.22 28.28 4.68
C ASP A 22 17.98 26.84 4.24
N VAL A 23 18.33 25.89 5.09
CA VAL A 23 18.19 24.46 4.86
C VAL A 23 17.35 23.84 5.97
N ALA A 24 16.27 23.15 5.60
CA ALA A 24 15.48 22.38 6.53
C ALA A 24 15.32 20.96 6.00
N ALA A 25 15.54 19.97 6.84
CA ALA A 25 15.33 18.56 6.53
C ALA A 25 14.50 17.92 7.62
N SER A 26 13.47 17.17 7.25
CA SER A 26 12.65 16.41 8.19
C SER A 26 12.47 14.97 7.72
N TYR A 27 12.41 14.07 8.68
CA TYR A 27 12.06 12.67 8.49
C TYR A 27 10.95 12.30 9.46
N THR A 28 9.92 11.65 8.93
CA THR A 28 8.80 11.13 9.72
C THR A 28 8.69 9.63 9.50
N TYR A 29 8.67 8.89 10.61
CA TYR A 29 8.30 7.49 10.64
C TYR A 29 6.91 7.35 11.25
N GLY A 30 6.02 6.63 10.57
CA GLY A 30 4.65 6.44 11.03
C GLY A 30 4.14 5.02 10.79
N ARG A 31 3.09 4.67 11.50
CA ARG A 31 2.31 3.45 11.30
C ARG A 31 0.85 3.72 11.56
N SER A 32 0.01 3.16 10.70
CA SER A 32 -1.44 3.21 10.86
C SER A 32 -2.03 1.83 10.60
N ARG A 33 -2.80 1.31 11.55
CA ARG A 33 -3.54 0.05 11.41
C ARG A 33 -4.99 0.27 11.82
N SER A 34 -5.90 -0.33 11.04
CA SER A 34 -7.34 -0.24 11.26
C SER A 34 -8.03 -1.55 10.88
N VAL A 35 -9.24 -1.72 11.34
CA VAL A 35 -10.14 -2.79 10.89
C VAL A 35 -10.84 -2.36 9.59
N ASN A 36 -11.18 -1.09 9.51
CA ASN A 36 -11.80 -0.47 8.33
C ASN A 36 -11.49 1.03 8.35
N ASP A 37 -11.07 1.57 7.22
CA ASP A 37 -10.65 2.97 7.12
C ASP A 37 -11.82 3.97 7.04
N GLY A 38 -13.06 3.49 6.86
CA GLY A 38 -14.26 4.32 6.91
C GLY A 38 -14.27 5.47 5.89
N THR A 39 -13.83 5.21 4.66
CA THR A 39 -13.61 6.26 3.64
C THR A 39 -14.85 6.70 2.89
N SER A 40 -15.99 6.09 3.15
CA SER A 40 -17.28 6.43 2.53
C SER A 40 -18.31 6.85 3.59
N SER A 41 -19.18 7.77 3.25
CA SER A 41 -20.38 8.12 4.04
C SER A 41 -21.46 7.02 3.98
N VAL A 42 -21.34 6.08 3.06
CA VAL A 42 -22.29 4.97 2.88
C VAL A 42 -21.73 3.71 3.55
N ALA A 43 -22.43 3.19 4.56
CA ALA A 43 -22.03 2.02 5.31
C ALA A 43 -21.78 0.77 4.44
N TYR A 44 -22.66 0.53 3.45
CA TYR A 44 -22.49 -0.57 2.49
C TYR A 44 -21.21 -0.45 1.68
N SER A 45 -20.80 0.76 1.28
CA SER A 45 -19.55 0.97 0.54
C SER A 45 -18.33 0.71 1.43
N ASN A 46 -18.37 1.12 2.70
CA ASN A 46 -17.30 0.80 3.65
C ASN A 46 -17.16 -0.70 3.89
N TRP A 47 -18.29 -1.42 3.92
CA TRP A 47 -18.29 -2.87 4.08
C TRP A 47 -17.74 -3.56 2.82
N LYS A 48 -18.30 -3.32 1.66
CA LYS A 48 -17.95 -4.06 0.43
C LYS A 48 -16.55 -3.77 -0.12
N PHE A 49 -15.97 -2.61 0.17
CA PHE A 49 -14.62 -2.24 -0.25
C PHE A 49 -13.56 -2.42 0.83
N ASN A 50 -13.91 -3.10 1.92
CA ASN A 50 -12.96 -3.52 2.93
C ASN A 50 -12.37 -4.88 2.54
N TYR A 51 -11.11 -4.89 2.15
CA TYR A 51 -10.42 -6.14 1.83
C TYR A 51 -10.17 -6.92 3.11
N SER A 52 -10.75 -8.10 3.20
CA SER A 52 -10.65 -8.94 4.39
C SER A 52 -10.85 -10.41 4.04
N ARG A 53 -10.39 -11.28 4.93
CA ARG A 53 -10.64 -12.71 4.81
C ARG A 53 -12.12 -13.03 5.02
N ASP A 54 -12.73 -12.38 5.97
CA ASP A 54 -14.14 -12.53 6.32
C ASP A 54 -14.73 -11.17 6.68
N THR A 55 -15.46 -10.55 5.75
CA THR A 55 -16.07 -9.23 5.92
C THR A 55 -17.17 -9.20 6.98
N ASN A 56 -17.81 -10.34 7.23
CA ASN A 56 -18.86 -10.52 8.24
C ASN A 56 -18.32 -11.05 9.58
N GLY A 57 -17.03 -11.34 9.64
CA GLY A 57 -16.36 -11.85 10.82
C GLY A 57 -16.02 -10.80 11.88
N PRO A 58 -15.24 -11.17 12.90
CA PRO A 58 -14.93 -10.30 14.05
C PRO A 58 -14.07 -9.08 13.72
N GLY A 59 -13.69 -8.87 12.49
CA GLY A 59 -12.84 -7.81 12.00
C GLY A 59 -11.37 -8.02 12.38
N GLU A 60 -10.52 -8.20 11.41
CA GLU A 60 -9.08 -8.31 11.56
C GLU A 60 -8.44 -6.93 11.39
N MET A 61 -7.30 -6.71 12.03
CA MET A 61 -6.60 -5.43 11.98
C MET A 61 -5.48 -5.53 10.96
N GLY A 62 -5.68 -4.90 9.80
CA GLY A 62 -4.70 -4.78 8.74
C GLY A 62 -3.98 -3.43 8.73
N TYR A 63 -3.11 -3.21 7.76
CA TYR A 63 -2.56 -1.89 7.49
C TYR A 63 -3.64 -0.99 6.88
N SER A 64 -3.78 0.21 7.43
CA SER A 64 -4.61 1.24 6.82
C SER A 64 -4.06 1.67 5.46
N LYS A 65 -4.92 1.98 4.51
CA LYS A 65 -4.50 2.61 3.24
C LYS A 65 -3.86 4.00 3.42
N PHE A 66 -4.01 4.60 4.60
CA PHE A 66 -3.32 5.83 4.98
C PHE A 66 -1.96 5.58 5.64
N ASP A 67 -1.52 4.32 5.76
CA ASP A 67 -0.22 3.97 6.30
C ASP A 67 0.90 4.43 5.35
N ILE A 68 1.63 5.45 5.76
CA ILE A 68 2.82 5.96 5.06
C ILE A 68 4.00 5.83 6.03
N PRO A 69 4.72 4.68 6.00
CA PRO A 69 5.76 4.39 6.98
C PRO A 69 6.91 5.40 6.98
N HIS A 70 7.27 5.94 5.85
CA HIS A 70 8.41 6.83 5.74
C HIS A 70 8.07 8.07 4.92
N ARG A 71 8.40 9.22 5.45
CA ARG A 71 8.32 10.51 4.74
C ARG A 71 9.58 11.30 4.99
N VAL A 72 10.18 11.80 3.92
CA VAL A 72 11.32 12.72 3.94
C VAL A 72 10.89 14.02 3.29
N MET A 73 11.24 15.13 3.89
CA MET A 73 11.08 16.46 3.28
C MET A 73 12.40 17.23 3.43
N VAL A 74 12.85 17.82 2.35
CA VAL A 74 14.02 18.71 2.34
C VAL A 74 13.60 20.02 1.68
N ARG A 75 13.86 21.13 2.35
CA ARG A 75 13.64 22.48 1.84
C ARG A 75 14.99 23.20 1.79
N LEU A 76 15.30 23.77 0.67
CA LEU A 76 16.42 24.68 0.46
C LEU A 76 15.84 26.02 0.01
N ASN A 77 16.19 27.08 0.68
CA ASN A 77 15.77 28.42 0.33
C ASN A 77 16.97 29.35 0.35
N TYR A 78 17.27 29.97 -0.77
CA TYR A 78 18.35 30.94 -0.89
C TYR A 78 17.80 32.33 -1.14
N ASN A 79 18.20 33.28 -0.31
CA ASN A 79 17.87 34.67 -0.44
C ASN A 79 19.17 35.46 -0.71
N SER A 80 19.25 36.03 -1.89
CA SER A 80 20.43 36.84 -2.22
C SER A 80 20.55 38.08 -1.34
N PRO A 81 21.75 38.58 -1.08
CA PRO A 81 21.92 39.93 -0.59
C PRO A 81 21.22 40.93 -1.51
N LYS A 82 20.84 42.09 -0.96
CA LYS A 82 20.27 43.18 -1.75
C LYS A 82 21.33 43.75 -2.71
N TYR A 83 20.97 43.91 -3.97
CA TYR A 83 21.80 44.55 -5.02
C TYR A 83 21.02 45.71 -5.68
N CYS A 84 21.60 46.38 -6.68
CA CYS A 84 21.04 47.59 -7.28
C CYS A 84 20.72 48.67 -6.24
N GLN A 85 21.70 49.08 -5.42
CA GLN A 85 21.55 50.07 -4.35
C GLN A 85 20.52 49.71 -3.29
N GLY A 86 20.26 48.39 -3.10
CA GLY A 86 19.44 47.89 -2.01
C GLY A 86 17.96 47.70 -2.31
N TRP A 87 17.49 47.95 -3.54
CA TRP A 87 16.07 47.80 -3.86
C TRP A 87 15.72 46.52 -4.62
N LEU A 88 16.71 45.65 -4.96
CA LEU A 88 16.43 44.35 -5.58
C LEU A 88 17.09 43.21 -4.79
N SER A 89 16.35 42.13 -4.61
CA SER A 89 16.81 40.84 -4.05
C SER A 89 16.15 39.67 -4.80
N THR A 90 16.83 38.53 -4.86
CA THR A 90 16.32 37.33 -5.51
C THR A 90 16.20 36.21 -4.48
N SER A 91 15.07 35.49 -4.50
CA SER A 91 14.85 34.30 -3.69
C SER A 91 14.62 33.09 -4.58
N VAL A 92 15.30 31.98 -4.26
CA VAL A 92 15.12 30.69 -4.95
C VAL A 92 14.83 29.63 -3.90
N GLY A 93 13.69 28.93 -4.04
CA GLY A 93 13.30 27.86 -3.15
C GLY A 93 13.19 26.53 -3.89
N ILE A 94 13.70 25.45 -3.29
CA ILE A 94 13.58 24.07 -3.75
C ILE A 94 12.99 23.25 -2.61
N VAL A 95 11.95 22.47 -2.91
CA VAL A 95 11.36 21.52 -1.97
C VAL A 95 11.38 20.14 -2.60
N TYR A 96 11.98 19.19 -1.86
CA TYR A 96 11.91 17.77 -2.17
C TYR A 96 11.02 17.06 -1.16
N THR A 97 10.09 16.25 -1.63
CA THR A 97 9.27 15.38 -0.78
C THR A 97 9.34 13.96 -1.29
N GLY A 98 9.82 13.05 -0.45
CA GLY A 98 9.83 11.60 -0.69
C GLY A 98 8.91 10.90 0.30
N THR A 99 8.07 9.98 -0.18
CA THR A 99 7.20 9.15 0.66
C THR A 99 7.32 7.70 0.25
N SER A 100 7.20 6.79 1.21
CA SER A 100 6.99 5.37 0.87
C SER A 100 5.68 5.21 0.10
N GLY A 101 5.61 4.20 -0.78
CA GLY A 101 4.39 3.86 -1.51
C GLY A 101 3.23 3.52 -0.58
N GLY A 102 2.00 3.68 -1.07
CA GLY A 102 0.80 3.28 -0.36
C GLY A 102 0.70 1.76 -0.20
N ARG A 103 -0.05 1.32 0.80
CA ARG A 103 -0.37 -0.09 1.00
C ARG A 103 -1.37 -0.55 -0.05
N TYR A 104 -1.25 -1.79 -0.47
CA TYR A 104 -2.19 -2.46 -1.36
C TYR A 104 -2.37 -3.91 -0.91
N SER A 105 -3.55 -4.45 -1.15
CA SER A 105 -3.88 -5.84 -0.90
C SER A 105 -3.93 -6.60 -2.22
N LEU A 106 -3.46 -7.84 -2.22
CA LEU A 106 -3.67 -8.74 -3.34
C LEU A 106 -5.03 -9.42 -3.17
N THR A 107 -5.88 -9.31 -4.17
CA THR A 107 -7.22 -9.87 -4.14
C THR A 107 -7.39 -10.97 -5.18
N MET A 108 -8.34 -11.85 -4.92
CA MET A 108 -8.79 -12.85 -5.90
C MET A 108 -9.53 -12.16 -7.04
N ASN A 109 -9.67 -12.86 -8.16
CA ASN A 109 -10.45 -12.36 -9.30
C ASN A 109 -11.92 -12.14 -8.90
N GLU A 110 -12.51 -11.02 -9.33
CA GLU A 110 -13.89 -10.59 -9.03
C GLU A 110 -15.01 -11.50 -9.60
N LYS A 111 -14.67 -12.66 -10.16
CA LYS A 111 -15.68 -13.57 -10.75
C LYS A 111 -16.46 -14.36 -9.70
N ASP A 112 -15.81 -14.68 -8.59
CA ASP A 112 -16.36 -15.59 -7.59
C ASP A 112 -16.31 -14.97 -6.19
N ASP A 113 -17.30 -15.29 -5.37
CA ASP A 113 -17.40 -14.92 -3.97
C ASP A 113 -16.81 -16.06 -3.13
N PHE A 114 -15.54 -15.93 -2.77
CA PHE A 114 -14.80 -16.98 -2.06
C PHE A 114 -15.06 -16.99 -0.55
N ASN A 115 -15.49 -15.88 0.03
CA ASN A 115 -15.76 -15.78 1.46
C ASN A 115 -17.25 -15.85 1.82
N GLY A 116 -18.13 -15.94 0.82
CA GLY A 116 -19.57 -16.09 1.00
C GLY A 116 -20.27 -14.85 1.55
N ASP A 117 -19.67 -13.67 1.43
CA ASP A 117 -20.25 -12.44 1.97
C ASP A 117 -21.24 -11.75 1.01
N GLY A 118 -21.41 -12.27 -0.20
CA GLY A 118 -22.27 -11.70 -1.25
C GLY A 118 -21.60 -10.65 -2.11
N TRP A 119 -20.32 -10.37 -1.91
CA TRP A 119 -19.53 -9.46 -2.74
C TRP A 119 -18.23 -10.12 -3.25
N ARG A 120 -17.88 -9.88 -4.52
CA ARG A 120 -16.78 -10.60 -5.20
C ARG A 120 -15.45 -9.86 -5.23
N GLY A 121 -15.44 -8.55 -4.98
CA GLY A 121 -14.27 -7.70 -5.20
C GLY A 121 -13.38 -7.45 -3.96
N ASN A 122 -13.72 -8.04 -2.80
CA ASN A 122 -13.02 -7.79 -1.54
C ASN A 122 -12.27 -9.02 -0.98
N ASN A 123 -12.30 -10.14 -1.72
CA ASN A 123 -11.67 -11.37 -1.29
C ASN A 123 -10.14 -11.28 -1.34
N LEU A 124 -9.47 -11.38 -0.20
CA LEU A 124 -8.01 -11.44 -0.14
C LEU A 124 -7.48 -12.73 -0.79
N LEU A 125 -6.40 -12.57 -1.54
CA LEU A 125 -5.71 -13.73 -2.13
C LEU A 125 -5.05 -14.55 -1.01
N TYR A 126 -5.39 -15.83 -0.94
CA TYR A 126 -4.64 -16.80 -0.16
C TYR A 126 -3.42 -17.28 -0.94
N ILE A 127 -2.24 -17.19 -0.33
CA ILE A 127 -0.98 -17.62 -0.93
C ILE A 127 -0.65 -19.01 -0.39
N PRO A 128 -0.91 -20.09 -1.15
CA PRO A 128 -0.77 -21.44 -0.62
C PRO A 128 0.69 -21.82 -0.39
N THR A 129 0.90 -22.71 0.58
CA THR A 129 2.15 -23.48 0.67
C THR A 129 2.28 -24.39 -0.53
N LYS A 130 3.47 -24.97 -0.77
CA LYS A 130 3.67 -25.91 -1.88
C LYS A 130 2.78 -27.16 -1.77
N ASP A 131 2.62 -27.67 -0.55
CA ASP A 131 1.78 -28.84 -0.30
C ASP A 131 0.29 -28.56 -0.53
N GLU A 132 -0.18 -27.40 -0.11
CA GLU A 132 -1.55 -26.96 -0.37
C GLU A 132 -1.80 -26.75 -1.87
N LEU A 133 -0.87 -26.09 -2.57
CA LEU A 133 -0.96 -25.82 -4.00
C LEU A 133 -1.07 -27.13 -4.80
N SER A 134 -0.36 -28.19 -4.37
CA SER A 134 -0.45 -29.50 -5.01
C SER A 134 -1.83 -30.16 -4.88
N LYS A 135 -2.56 -29.84 -3.80
CA LYS A 135 -3.89 -30.36 -3.48
C LYS A 135 -5.03 -29.48 -4.00
N MET A 136 -4.72 -28.24 -4.41
CA MET A 136 -5.74 -27.32 -4.95
C MET A 136 -6.29 -27.85 -6.28
N ASN A 137 -7.60 -27.76 -6.43
CA ASN A 137 -8.28 -28.16 -7.65
C ASN A 137 -8.32 -26.97 -8.63
N PHE A 138 -7.51 -27.02 -9.66
CA PHE A 138 -7.56 -26.06 -10.76
C PHE A 138 -8.48 -26.57 -11.86
N ILE A 139 -9.19 -25.67 -12.51
CA ILE A 139 -10.06 -25.98 -13.65
C ILE A 139 -9.43 -25.46 -14.94
N ALA A 140 -9.69 -26.15 -16.05
CA ALA A 140 -9.29 -25.66 -17.34
C ALA A 140 -10.01 -24.34 -17.68
N SER A 141 -9.31 -23.40 -18.27
CA SER A 141 -9.89 -22.13 -18.71
C SER A 141 -9.52 -21.84 -20.16
N THR A 142 -10.41 -21.16 -20.87
CA THR A 142 -10.20 -20.74 -22.25
C THR A 142 -10.19 -19.22 -22.30
N ASP A 143 -9.16 -18.65 -22.89
CA ASP A 143 -9.07 -17.21 -23.08
C ASP A 143 -9.98 -16.73 -24.22
N LYS A 144 -10.08 -15.38 -24.40
CA LYS A 144 -10.88 -14.77 -25.46
C LYS A 144 -10.38 -15.10 -26.89
N LYS A 145 -9.16 -15.61 -27.03
CA LYS A 145 -8.53 -15.99 -28.30
C LYS A 145 -8.67 -17.49 -28.60
N GLY A 146 -9.30 -18.25 -27.70
CA GLY A 146 -9.49 -19.69 -27.85
C GLY A 146 -8.35 -20.56 -27.31
N ASN A 147 -7.33 -19.97 -26.66
CA ASN A 147 -6.26 -20.77 -26.07
C ASN A 147 -6.75 -21.42 -24.77
N VAL A 148 -6.52 -22.71 -24.66
CA VAL A 148 -6.88 -23.50 -23.48
C VAL A 148 -5.70 -23.60 -22.51
N THR A 149 -5.91 -23.18 -21.26
CA THR A 149 -4.97 -23.42 -20.16
C THR A 149 -5.43 -24.64 -19.38
N THR A 150 -4.61 -25.68 -19.35
CA THR A 150 -4.93 -26.90 -18.58
C THR A 150 -4.80 -26.66 -17.07
N PRO A 151 -5.41 -27.51 -16.22
CA PRO A 151 -5.26 -27.39 -14.76
C PRO A 151 -3.81 -27.40 -14.28
N ASP A 152 -2.98 -28.24 -14.85
CA ASP A 152 -1.55 -28.32 -14.48
C ASP A 152 -0.78 -27.07 -14.92
N GLN A 153 -1.07 -26.57 -16.12
CA GLN A 153 -0.52 -25.28 -16.57
C GLN A 153 -0.95 -24.13 -15.67
N ALA A 154 -2.21 -24.08 -15.25
CA ALA A 154 -2.73 -23.03 -14.35
C ALA A 154 -2.03 -23.10 -12.98
N ARG A 155 -1.82 -24.31 -12.44
CA ARG A 155 -1.06 -24.54 -11.21
C ARG A 155 0.38 -24.05 -11.34
N GLN A 156 1.06 -24.40 -12.44
CA GLN A 156 2.43 -23.99 -12.68
C GLN A 156 2.55 -22.48 -12.82
N LEU A 157 1.66 -21.82 -13.58
CA LEU A 157 1.64 -20.38 -13.73
C LEU A 157 1.45 -19.66 -12.38
N PHE A 158 0.60 -20.21 -11.50
CA PHE A 158 0.40 -19.64 -10.17
C PHE A 158 1.64 -19.83 -9.29
N GLU A 159 2.30 -20.99 -9.34
CA GLU A 159 3.57 -21.20 -8.63
C GLU A 159 4.66 -20.24 -9.15
N ASP A 160 4.79 -20.08 -10.46
CA ASP A 160 5.78 -19.19 -11.08
C ASP A 160 5.52 -17.74 -10.68
N TRP A 161 4.24 -17.32 -10.63
CA TRP A 161 3.86 -16.01 -10.14
C TRP A 161 4.25 -15.83 -8.66
N ILE A 162 3.99 -16.81 -7.79
CA ILE A 162 4.39 -16.76 -6.38
C ILE A 162 5.92 -16.63 -6.26
N GLN A 163 6.68 -17.40 -7.04
CA GLN A 163 8.14 -17.33 -7.01
C GLN A 163 8.68 -15.98 -7.51
N GLY A 164 8.05 -15.41 -8.53
CA GLY A 164 8.41 -14.10 -9.09
C GLY A 164 8.04 -12.91 -8.22
N ASN A 165 7.09 -13.07 -7.31
CA ASN A 165 6.63 -12.01 -6.41
C ASN A 165 7.33 -12.13 -5.04
N SER A 166 8.12 -11.12 -4.67
CA SER A 166 8.90 -11.12 -3.43
C SER A 166 8.03 -11.23 -2.17
N TYR A 167 6.88 -10.57 -2.15
CA TYR A 167 5.92 -10.64 -1.06
C TYR A 167 5.28 -12.03 -0.98
N ALA A 168 4.71 -12.52 -2.07
CA ALA A 168 4.02 -13.81 -2.10
C ALA A 168 4.95 -14.97 -1.71
N ARG A 169 6.20 -14.95 -2.18
CA ARG A 169 7.20 -15.96 -1.85
C ARG A 169 7.48 -16.09 -0.34
N THR A 170 7.46 -14.96 0.39
CA THR A 170 7.76 -14.91 1.83
C THR A 170 6.53 -15.09 2.73
N HIS A 171 5.31 -14.99 2.16
CA HIS A 171 4.04 -15.04 2.91
C HIS A 171 3.18 -16.26 2.53
N ARG A 172 3.82 -17.40 2.22
CA ARG A 172 3.08 -18.63 1.95
C ARG A 172 2.33 -19.15 3.17
N GLY A 173 1.15 -19.71 2.96
CA GLY A 173 0.25 -20.16 4.01
C GLY A 173 -0.54 -19.03 4.67
N GLN A 174 -0.60 -17.84 4.06
CA GLN A 174 -1.24 -16.65 4.60
C GLN A 174 -2.11 -15.95 3.55
N TYR A 175 -3.06 -15.13 4.02
CA TYR A 175 -3.76 -14.18 3.17
C TYR A 175 -2.88 -12.95 2.91
N ALA A 176 -3.01 -12.39 1.72
CA ALA A 176 -2.21 -11.24 1.28
C ALA A 176 -2.81 -9.93 1.80
N GLU A 177 -2.35 -9.48 2.97
CA GLU A 177 -2.73 -8.20 3.61
C GLU A 177 -1.73 -7.07 3.29
#